data_13e2bec1ae7c60cade132de2b614b26f
#
_entry.id   13e2bec1ae7c60cade132de2b614b26f
#
_cell.length_a   1.000
_cell.length_b   1.000
_cell.length_c   1.000
_cell.angle_alpha   90.00
_cell.angle_beta   90.00
_cell.angle_gamma   90.00
#
_symmetry.space_group_name_H-M   'P 1'
#
loop_
_entity.id
_entity.type
_entity.pdbx_description
1 polymer ?
#
loop_
_entity_poly.entity_id
_entity_poly.type
_entity_poly.pdbx_seq_one_letter_code
_entity_poly.pdbx_strand_id
1 'polypeptide(L)'
;MRTLPFFFCLAAVCLAAAVALGDIGPYPRPRPRPQPSPVPPVPRIETELPTLDKSTQIEMQSADVDVVLSRPARAGRQASIVADLTCNFQLHCITARLATSRYTMAFPYSAEGDRGPKCQRFSVEIDGAKIRSPDEARWLGDNGDKKPPQYVGYSWPTAIERGANQTVTVKCSLLLPVTGNTADFTYILCTGAGWRRPIGRETVRVRAESGLQIASVRSGNIRPAAQTEKELVWELKDFVPKEDIHVEVTRDGKP
;
A
#
# COMPACT_ATOMS: atom_id res chain seq x y z
N MET A 1 45.49 -54.40 10.85
CA MET A 1 44.73 -55.57 11.28
C MET A 1 43.84 -55.20 12.47
N ARG A 2 42.54 -55.13 12.23
CA ARG A 2 41.41 -55.59 13.06
C ARG A 2 40.11 -55.07 12.45
N THR A 3 39.30 -56.03 12.13
CA THR A 3 38.06 -56.05 11.36
C THR A 3 36.85 -55.56 12.20
N LEU A 4 35.89 -54.96 11.46
CA LEU A 4 34.49 -54.70 11.85
C LEU A 4 33.77 -55.97 12.36
N PRO A 5 32.58 -55.78 13.01
CA PRO A 5 31.40 -56.17 12.26
C PRO A 5 30.21 -55.21 12.27
N PHE A 6 29.49 -55.25 11.18
CA PHE A 6 28.14 -54.77 10.88
C PHE A 6 27.10 -55.42 11.82
N PHE A 7 26.15 -54.62 12.33
CA PHE A 7 24.88 -55.14 12.84
C PHE A 7 23.73 -54.58 11.97
N PHE A 8 23.13 -55.48 11.21
CA PHE A 8 21.85 -55.33 10.57
C PHE A 8 20.76 -55.52 11.63
N CYS A 9 19.85 -54.60 11.78
CA CYS A 9 18.60 -54.79 12.50
C CYS A 9 17.43 -54.73 11.50
N LEU A 10 16.88 -55.90 11.22
CA LEU A 10 15.72 -56.15 10.38
C LEU A 10 14.48 -55.97 11.24
N ALA A 11 13.66 -54.95 11.00
CA ALA A 11 12.36 -54.82 11.62
C ALA A 11 11.29 -55.31 10.66
N ALA A 12 10.65 -56.40 11.04
CA ALA A 12 9.54 -57.00 10.33
C ALA A 12 8.27 -56.19 10.53
N VAL A 13 7.62 -55.80 9.44
CA VAL A 13 6.29 -55.19 9.45
C VAL A 13 5.28 -56.29 9.26
N CYS A 14 4.47 -56.56 10.30
CA CYS A 14 3.31 -57.44 10.20
C CYS A 14 2.14 -56.68 9.59
N LEU A 15 1.74 -57.12 8.40
CA LEU A 15 0.50 -56.68 7.74
C LEU A 15 -0.67 -57.55 8.29
N ALA A 16 -1.57 -56.95 9.06
CA ALA A 16 -2.83 -57.57 9.44
C ALA A 16 -3.91 -57.03 8.52
N ALA A 17 -4.36 -57.85 7.58
CA ALA A 17 -5.54 -57.61 6.76
C ALA A 17 -6.79 -58.01 7.53
N ALA A 18 -7.59 -57.02 7.97
CA ALA A 18 -8.92 -57.24 8.51
C ALA A 18 -9.93 -57.13 7.35
N VAL A 19 -10.50 -58.25 6.97
CA VAL A 19 -11.69 -58.31 6.08
C VAL A 19 -12.91 -58.00 6.91
N ALA A 20 -13.48 -56.81 6.76
CA ALA A 20 -14.77 -56.48 7.35
C ALA A 20 -15.88 -56.81 6.33
N LEU A 21 -16.69 -57.81 6.66
CA LEU A 21 -17.94 -58.16 5.95
C LEU A 21 -18.94 -57.00 6.11
N GLY A 22 -19.46 -56.54 5.00
CA GLY A 22 -20.40 -55.44 4.94
C GLY A 22 -21.75 -55.78 5.52
N ASP A 23 -22.19 -54.92 6.40
CA ASP A 23 -23.59 -54.87 6.86
C ASP A 23 -24.33 -53.83 6.01
N ILE A 24 -25.42 -54.28 5.31
CA ILE A 24 -26.25 -53.42 4.48
C ILE A 24 -27.19 -52.64 5.39
N GLY A 25 -26.74 -51.54 5.92
CA GLY A 25 -27.57 -50.57 6.64
C GLY A 25 -28.24 -49.56 5.68
N PRO A 26 -29.36 -48.94 6.07
CA PRO A 26 -30.06 -47.99 5.20
C PRO A 26 -29.16 -46.81 4.88
N TYR A 27 -29.12 -46.45 3.59
CA TYR A 27 -28.33 -45.32 3.07
C TYR A 27 -28.49 -44.08 3.94
N PRO A 28 -27.41 -43.49 4.48
CA PRO A 28 -27.50 -42.23 5.19
C PRO A 28 -27.97 -41.14 4.23
N ARG A 29 -29.03 -40.45 4.60
CA ARG A 29 -29.48 -39.27 3.85
C ARG A 29 -28.29 -38.32 3.62
N PRO A 30 -28.13 -37.78 2.40
CA PRO A 30 -27.09 -36.81 2.14
C PRO A 30 -27.21 -35.66 3.15
N ARG A 31 -26.17 -35.42 3.92
CA ARG A 31 -26.11 -34.28 4.83
C ARG A 31 -26.33 -33.00 4.00
N PRO A 32 -27.19 -32.08 4.46
CA PRO A 32 -27.33 -30.79 3.81
C PRO A 32 -25.93 -30.22 3.65
N ARG A 33 -25.58 -29.72 2.45
CA ARG A 33 -24.33 -28.97 2.25
C ARG A 33 -24.29 -27.89 3.31
N PRO A 34 -23.19 -27.75 4.07
CA PRO A 34 -23.01 -26.61 4.94
C PRO A 34 -23.25 -25.37 4.08
N GLN A 35 -24.23 -24.55 4.46
CA GLN A 35 -24.35 -23.23 3.88
C GLN A 35 -23.02 -22.52 4.13
N PRO A 36 -22.44 -21.85 3.11
CA PRO A 36 -21.27 -21.04 3.36
C PRO A 36 -21.63 -20.10 4.51
N SER A 37 -20.87 -20.17 5.59
CA SER A 37 -21.03 -19.25 6.70
C SER A 37 -21.06 -17.83 6.12
N PRO A 38 -22.00 -16.96 6.52
CA PRO A 38 -21.99 -15.60 6.08
C PRO A 38 -20.59 -15.06 6.36
N VAL A 39 -19.91 -14.61 5.30
CA VAL A 39 -18.62 -13.95 5.43
C VAL A 39 -18.83 -12.85 6.47
N PRO A 40 -18.13 -12.87 7.60
CA PRO A 40 -18.30 -11.83 8.58
C PRO A 40 -18.08 -10.50 7.86
N PRO A 41 -18.94 -9.50 8.07
CA PRO A 41 -18.75 -8.20 7.48
C PRO A 41 -17.31 -7.77 7.82
N VAL A 42 -16.53 -7.46 6.79
CA VAL A 42 -15.19 -6.90 6.97
C VAL A 42 -15.35 -5.76 7.98
N PRO A 43 -14.68 -5.79 9.13
CA PRO A 43 -14.85 -4.76 10.11
C PRO A 43 -14.50 -3.44 9.42
N ARG A 44 -15.50 -2.58 9.22
CA ARG A 44 -15.28 -1.19 8.86
C ARG A 44 -14.59 -0.57 10.06
N ILE A 45 -13.28 -0.57 10.03
CA ILE A 45 -12.52 0.23 10.97
C ILE A 45 -12.67 1.66 10.47
N GLU A 46 -13.73 2.33 10.89
CA GLU A 46 -13.86 3.79 10.84
C GLU A 46 -12.91 4.35 11.90
N THR A 47 -11.62 4.20 11.66
CA THR A 47 -10.60 4.86 12.45
C THR A 47 -10.30 6.18 11.76
N GLU A 48 -10.30 7.27 12.51
CA GLU A 48 -9.64 8.50 12.10
C GLU A 48 -8.28 8.13 11.52
N LEU A 49 -7.86 8.82 10.44
CA LEU A 49 -6.47 8.72 9.97
C LEU A 49 -5.59 8.69 11.21
N PRO A 50 -4.69 7.74 11.37
CA PRO A 50 -3.82 7.75 12.52
C PRO A 50 -3.07 9.08 12.48
N THR A 51 -3.71 10.11 13.07
CA THR A 51 -3.02 11.34 13.43
C THR A 51 -1.93 10.83 14.33
N LEU A 52 -0.72 10.86 13.80
CA LEU A 52 0.45 10.54 14.58
C LEU A 52 0.31 11.37 15.84
N ASP A 53 -0.07 10.73 16.93
CA ASP A 53 -0.24 11.40 18.20
C ASP A 53 1.01 12.26 18.40
N LYS A 54 0.86 13.50 18.92
CA LYS A 54 1.99 14.38 19.25
C LYS A 54 3.03 13.69 20.16
N SER A 55 2.67 12.55 20.73
CA SER A 55 3.58 11.62 21.41
C SER A 55 4.47 10.83 20.45
N THR A 56 4.20 10.82 19.14
CA THR A 56 5.02 10.09 18.15
C THR A 56 6.42 10.67 18.16
N GLN A 57 7.36 9.79 18.41
CA GLN A 57 8.78 10.15 18.52
C GLN A 57 9.52 9.95 17.18
N ILE A 58 8.76 9.83 16.08
CA ILE A 58 9.29 9.51 14.76
C ILE A 58 9.18 10.76 13.88
N GLU A 59 10.25 11.05 13.18
CA GLU A 59 10.31 12.09 12.15
C GLU A 59 10.57 11.47 10.78
N MET A 60 10.06 12.10 9.74
CA MET A 60 10.41 11.79 8.36
C MET A 60 11.57 12.69 7.95
N GLN A 61 12.76 12.11 7.81
CA GLN A 61 13.96 12.84 7.38
C GLN A 61 13.93 13.13 5.88
N SER A 62 13.53 12.15 5.09
CA SER A 62 13.31 12.34 3.65
C SER A 62 12.28 11.41 3.07
N ALA A 63 11.72 11.83 1.94
CA ALA A 63 10.88 11.03 1.05
C ALA A 63 11.33 11.26 -0.40
N ASP A 64 11.48 10.16 -1.15
CA ASP A 64 11.69 10.18 -2.59
C ASP A 64 10.55 9.41 -3.25
N VAL A 65 9.74 10.11 -4.04
CA VAL A 65 8.54 9.58 -4.69
C VAL A 65 8.69 9.67 -6.20
N ASP A 66 8.62 8.54 -6.86
CA ASP A 66 8.69 8.43 -8.31
C ASP A 66 7.39 7.83 -8.83
N VAL A 67 6.72 8.54 -9.72
CA VAL A 67 5.44 8.18 -10.30
C VAL A 67 5.58 8.10 -11.81
N VAL A 68 5.23 6.97 -12.38
CA VAL A 68 5.20 6.77 -13.84
C VAL A 68 3.76 6.58 -14.28
N LEU A 69 3.26 7.49 -15.09
CA LEU A 69 1.94 7.41 -15.71
C LEU A 69 2.08 6.74 -17.07
N SER A 70 1.38 5.63 -17.27
CA SER A 70 1.48 4.81 -18.47
C SER A 70 0.13 4.33 -18.98
N ARG A 71 0.10 3.84 -20.22
CA ARG A 71 -1.05 3.12 -20.77
C ARG A 71 -0.88 1.62 -20.46
N PRO A 72 -1.92 0.93 -19.99
CA PRO A 72 -1.82 -0.51 -19.79
C PRO A 72 -1.56 -1.22 -21.14
N ALA A 73 -0.68 -2.21 -21.13
CA ALA A 73 -0.27 -2.96 -22.31
C ALA A 73 -1.43 -3.72 -23.00
N ARG A 74 -2.52 -3.97 -22.26
CA ARG A 74 -3.75 -4.58 -22.77
C ARG A 74 -4.91 -3.64 -22.51
N ALA A 75 -5.22 -2.83 -23.50
CA ALA A 75 -6.44 -2.03 -23.50
C ALA A 75 -7.65 -2.95 -23.71
N GLY A 76 -8.33 -3.29 -22.60
CA GLY A 76 -9.75 -3.67 -22.67
C GLY A 76 -10.57 -2.47 -23.24
N ARG A 77 -11.86 -2.67 -23.47
CA ARG A 77 -12.77 -1.62 -24.03
C ARG A 77 -12.84 -0.32 -23.23
N GLN A 78 -12.37 -0.28 -21.99
CA GLN A 78 -12.19 0.94 -21.21
C GLN A 78 -10.72 1.34 -21.21
N ALA A 79 -10.50 2.47 -21.85
CA ALA A 79 -9.20 3.10 -21.88
C ALA A 79 -8.83 3.54 -20.45
N SER A 80 -7.85 2.90 -19.85
CA SER A 80 -7.35 3.18 -18.49
C SER A 80 -5.98 3.86 -18.56
N ILE A 81 -5.59 4.54 -17.48
CA ILE A 81 -4.24 5.02 -17.24
C ILE A 81 -3.76 4.35 -15.95
N VAL A 82 -2.51 3.93 -15.93
CA VAL A 82 -1.89 3.32 -14.76
C VAL A 82 -0.89 4.31 -14.19
N ALA A 83 -0.92 4.49 -12.87
CA ALA A 83 0.12 5.18 -12.13
C ALA A 83 0.91 4.14 -11.32
N ASP A 84 2.16 3.92 -11.70
CA ASP A 84 3.10 3.09 -10.94
C ASP A 84 3.94 4.01 -10.03
N LEU A 85 3.81 3.80 -8.71
CA LEU A 85 4.49 4.58 -7.69
C LEU A 85 5.60 3.76 -7.06
N THR A 86 6.75 4.39 -6.85
CA THR A 86 7.80 3.91 -5.95
C THR A 86 8.14 5.01 -4.98
N CYS A 87 7.92 4.78 -3.69
CA CYS A 87 8.14 5.75 -2.63
C CYS A 87 9.16 5.19 -1.65
N ASN A 88 10.21 5.96 -1.36
CA ASN A 88 11.24 5.63 -0.38
C ASN A 88 11.22 6.67 0.74
N PHE A 89 10.92 6.23 1.95
CA PHE A 89 10.85 7.09 3.14
C PHE A 89 11.99 6.76 4.08
N GLN A 90 12.70 7.80 4.56
CA GLN A 90 13.70 7.69 5.61
C GLN A 90 13.11 8.22 6.91
N LEU A 91 12.93 7.33 7.86
CA LEU A 91 12.36 7.62 9.16
C LEU A 91 13.45 7.60 10.22
N HIS A 92 13.31 8.43 11.26
CA HIS A 92 14.19 8.43 12.42
C HIS A 92 13.39 8.46 13.72
N CYS A 93 13.74 7.62 14.67
CA CYS A 93 13.17 7.64 16.01
C CYS A 93 13.98 8.56 16.92
N ILE A 94 13.48 9.77 17.19
CA ILE A 94 14.21 10.80 17.93
C ILE A 94 14.48 10.38 19.38
N THR A 95 13.41 10.01 20.07
CA THR A 95 13.48 9.54 21.47
C THR A 95 12.32 8.58 21.71
N ALA A 96 12.55 7.53 22.48
CA ALA A 96 11.48 6.70 22.99
C ALA A 96 11.63 6.59 24.49
N ARG A 97 10.54 6.67 25.25
CA ARG A 97 10.53 6.25 26.66
C ARG A 97 10.86 4.77 26.77
N LEU A 98 10.50 4.00 25.76
CA LEU A 98 10.78 2.58 25.59
C LEU A 98 11.95 2.41 24.61
N ALA A 99 12.67 1.28 24.73
CA ALA A 99 13.77 0.94 23.81
C ALA A 99 13.30 0.82 22.36
N THR A 100 12.03 0.51 22.13
CA THR A 100 11.41 0.33 20.82
C THR A 100 10.06 1.03 20.78
N SER A 101 9.82 1.83 19.75
CA SER A 101 8.52 2.43 19.44
C SER A 101 7.77 1.54 18.45
N ARG A 102 6.52 1.18 18.79
CA ARG A 102 5.60 0.46 17.90
C ARG A 102 4.57 1.43 17.38
N TYR A 103 4.26 1.36 16.09
CA TYR A 103 3.28 2.23 15.45
C TYR A 103 2.66 1.54 14.23
N THR A 104 1.58 2.09 13.74
CA THR A 104 0.95 1.66 12.48
C THR A 104 1.24 2.71 11.43
N MET A 105 1.88 2.31 10.34
CA MET A 105 2.02 3.15 9.16
C MET A 105 0.80 3.00 8.27
N ALA A 106 0.47 4.06 7.54
CA ALA A 106 -0.57 4.08 6.55
C ALA A 106 -0.06 4.74 5.26
N PHE A 107 -0.47 4.20 4.13
CA PHE A 107 -0.23 4.76 2.81
C PHE A 107 -1.56 4.92 2.08
N PRO A 108 -2.21 6.09 2.17
CA PRO A 108 -3.42 6.39 1.42
C PRO A 108 -3.08 6.59 -0.05
N TYR A 109 -3.90 6.06 -0.95
CA TYR A 109 -3.77 6.22 -2.39
C TYR A 109 -5.00 6.82 -3.06
N SER A 110 -6.08 6.99 -2.34
CA SER A 110 -7.30 7.64 -2.81
C SER A 110 -7.96 8.44 -1.69
N ALA A 111 -8.42 9.65 -2.01
CA ALA A 111 -9.26 10.49 -1.15
C ALA A 111 -10.74 10.49 -1.57
N GLU A 112 -11.11 9.70 -2.59
CA GLU A 112 -12.45 9.67 -3.19
C GLU A 112 -13.24 8.41 -2.84
N GLY A 113 -12.73 7.61 -1.91
CA GLY A 113 -13.32 6.33 -1.54
C GLY A 113 -13.41 5.37 -2.73
N ASP A 114 -14.57 4.76 -2.93
CA ASP A 114 -14.76 3.74 -3.98
C ASP A 114 -14.79 4.30 -5.41
N ARG A 115 -14.91 5.61 -5.57
CA ARG A 115 -14.92 6.28 -6.89
C ARG A 115 -13.53 6.65 -7.39
N GLY A 116 -12.56 6.66 -6.51
CA GLY A 116 -11.18 7.00 -6.83
C GLY A 116 -10.40 5.89 -7.53
N PRO A 117 -9.08 6.07 -7.64
CA PRO A 117 -8.16 5.08 -8.18
C PRO A 117 -8.29 3.73 -7.49
N LYS A 118 -8.04 2.66 -8.24
CA LYS A 118 -8.04 1.29 -7.69
C LYS A 118 -6.64 0.73 -7.66
N CYS A 119 -6.20 0.29 -6.49
CA CYS A 119 -4.91 -0.34 -6.36
C CYS A 119 -4.96 -1.76 -6.95
N GLN A 120 -4.06 -2.03 -7.90
CA GLN A 120 -3.90 -3.35 -8.52
C GLN A 120 -2.81 -4.17 -7.87
N ARG A 121 -1.76 -3.50 -7.40
CA ARG A 121 -0.60 -4.11 -6.75
C ARG A 121 -0.11 -3.19 -5.66
N PHE A 122 0.19 -3.77 -4.51
CA PHE A 122 0.78 -3.06 -3.39
C PHE A 122 1.84 -3.91 -2.72
N SER A 123 2.95 -3.32 -2.37
CA SER A 123 3.99 -3.98 -1.57
C SER A 123 4.74 -2.97 -0.73
N VAL A 124 5.18 -3.43 0.43
CA VAL A 124 5.98 -2.66 1.38
C VAL A 124 7.20 -3.46 1.77
N GLU A 125 8.33 -2.80 1.83
CA GLU A 125 9.58 -3.31 2.37
C GLU A 125 10.07 -2.36 3.47
N ILE A 126 10.53 -2.92 4.58
CA ILE A 126 11.15 -2.18 5.68
C ILE A 126 12.58 -2.69 5.82
N ASP A 127 13.55 -1.82 5.62
CA ASP A 127 14.99 -2.14 5.61
C ASP A 127 15.32 -3.34 4.68
N GLY A 128 14.63 -3.37 3.51
CA GLY A 128 14.74 -4.43 2.52
C GLY A 128 13.94 -5.71 2.83
N ALA A 129 13.34 -5.82 4.00
CA ALA A 129 12.50 -6.96 4.36
C ALA A 129 11.05 -6.72 3.94
N LYS A 130 10.50 -7.62 3.12
CA LYS A 130 9.12 -7.52 2.64
C LYS A 130 8.11 -7.78 3.75
N ILE A 131 7.16 -6.86 3.91
CA ILE A 131 6.01 -7.03 4.79
C ILE A 131 5.01 -7.98 4.15
N ARG A 132 4.62 -9.01 4.90
CA ARG A 132 3.59 -9.96 4.47
C ARG A 132 2.22 -9.37 4.77
N SER A 133 1.40 -9.19 3.74
CA SER A 133 -0.02 -8.82 3.87
C SER A 133 -0.26 -7.49 4.63
N PRO A 134 0.09 -6.34 4.05
CA PRO A 134 -0.47 -5.07 4.51
C PRO A 134 -2.00 -5.10 4.43
N ASP A 135 -2.69 -4.55 5.42
CA ASP A 135 -4.14 -4.52 5.47
C ASP A 135 -4.69 -3.36 4.64
N GLU A 136 -5.67 -3.63 3.78
CA GLU A 136 -6.44 -2.56 3.16
C GLU A 136 -7.27 -1.84 4.23
N ALA A 137 -7.17 -0.53 4.26
CA ALA A 137 -7.78 0.29 5.31
C ALA A 137 -8.49 1.50 4.72
N ARG A 138 -9.49 1.99 5.45
CA ARG A 138 -10.28 3.18 5.10
C ARG A 138 -10.30 4.12 6.29
N TRP A 139 -10.14 5.39 6.02
CA TRP A 139 -10.14 6.44 7.05
C TRP A 139 -11.05 7.59 6.66
N LEU A 140 -11.60 8.26 7.64
CA LEU A 140 -12.26 9.56 7.45
C LEU A 140 -11.23 10.65 7.72
N GLY A 141 -11.10 11.60 6.81
CA GLY A 141 -10.29 12.79 7.05
C GLY A 141 -11.03 13.74 8.00
N ASP A 142 -10.31 14.34 8.93
CA ASP A 142 -10.84 15.44 9.74
C ASP A 142 -10.40 16.77 9.11
N ASN A 143 -11.27 17.36 8.31
CA ASN A 143 -11.05 18.69 7.72
C ASN A 143 -12.12 19.70 8.16
N GLY A 144 -12.94 19.34 9.15
CA GLY A 144 -14.02 20.16 9.64
C GLY A 144 -15.21 20.32 8.68
N ASP A 145 -15.18 19.67 7.53
CA ASP A 145 -16.23 19.71 6.52
C ASP A 145 -17.41 18.79 6.90
N LYS A 146 -18.60 19.14 6.45
CA LYS A 146 -19.82 18.33 6.63
C LYS A 146 -19.69 16.93 5.99
N LYS A 147 -18.77 16.75 5.05
CA LYS A 147 -18.49 15.50 4.37
C LYS A 147 -16.97 15.32 4.26
N PRO A 148 -16.33 14.73 5.28
CA PRO A 148 -14.89 14.51 5.26
C PRO A 148 -14.47 13.60 4.09
N PRO A 149 -13.27 13.80 3.55
CA PRO A 149 -12.73 12.91 2.52
C PRO A 149 -12.60 11.49 3.06
N GLN A 150 -12.91 10.52 2.22
CA GLN A 150 -12.82 9.11 2.56
C GLN A 150 -11.53 8.56 1.95
N TYR A 151 -10.48 8.43 2.76
CA TYR A 151 -9.22 7.86 2.31
C TYR A 151 -9.31 6.34 2.22
N VAL A 152 -8.72 5.80 1.16
CA VAL A 152 -8.50 4.36 0.98
C VAL A 152 -7.01 4.14 0.77
N GLY A 153 -6.46 3.12 1.42
CA GLY A 153 -5.03 2.82 1.36
C GLY A 153 -4.68 1.51 2.03
N TYR A 154 -3.42 1.37 2.38
CA TYR A 154 -2.90 0.21 3.10
C TYR A 154 -2.28 0.65 4.41
N SER A 155 -2.39 -0.22 5.43
CA SER A 155 -1.72 -0.03 6.71
C SER A 155 -0.98 -1.29 7.13
N TRP A 156 0.06 -1.11 7.94
CA TRP A 156 0.85 -2.21 8.49
C TRP A 156 1.48 -1.79 9.82
N PRO A 157 1.58 -2.72 10.78
CA PRO A 157 2.32 -2.48 12.02
C PRO A 157 3.82 -2.47 11.74
N THR A 158 4.52 -1.60 12.43
CA THR A 158 5.98 -1.54 12.38
C THR A 158 6.57 -1.16 13.74
N ALA A 159 7.87 -1.26 13.85
CA ALA A 159 8.61 -0.88 15.05
C ALA A 159 9.96 -0.29 14.66
N ILE A 160 10.39 0.73 15.39
CA ILE A 160 11.70 1.34 15.21
C ILE A 160 12.38 1.50 16.58
N GLU A 161 13.63 1.16 16.65
CA GLU A 161 14.42 1.30 17.87
C GLU A 161 14.76 2.77 18.13
N ARG A 162 14.98 3.08 19.39
CA ARG A 162 15.38 4.42 19.82
C ARG A 162 16.69 4.85 19.14
N GLY A 163 16.70 6.02 18.52
CA GLY A 163 17.86 6.57 17.81
C GLY A 163 18.17 5.88 16.49
N ALA A 164 17.39 4.84 16.09
CA ALA A 164 17.61 4.18 14.83
C ALA A 164 16.97 4.95 13.65
N ASN A 165 17.51 4.71 12.47
CA ASN A 165 16.91 5.06 11.19
C ASN A 165 16.21 3.81 10.62
N GLN A 166 15.18 4.03 9.83
CA GLN A 166 14.44 2.98 9.14
C GLN A 166 14.09 3.44 7.73
N THR A 167 14.34 2.59 6.77
CA THR A 167 13.94 2.81 5.37
C THR A 167 12.65 2.06 5.09
N VAL A 168 11.63 2.76 4.60
CA VAL A 168 10.38 2.16 4.16
C VAL A 168 10.22 2.40 2.67
N THR A 169 10.15 1.32 1.90
CA THR A 169 9.88 1.37 0.45
C THR A 169 8.47 0.87 0.18
N VAL A 170 7.64 1.72 -0.42
CA VAL A 170 6.30 1.38 -0.89
C VAL A 170 6.29 1.34 -2.40
N LYS A 171 5.74 0.27 -2.98
CA LYS A 171 5.44 0.17 -4.42
C LYS A 171 3.96 -0.07 -4.60
N CYS A 172 3.33 0.76 -5.43
CA CYS A 172 1.89 0.73 -5.66
C CYS A 172 1.60 0.94 -7.14
N SER A 173 0.66 0.17 -7.70
CA SER A 173 0.18 0.33 -9.07
C SER A 173 -1.31 0.66 -9.01
N LEU A 174 -1.68 1.85 -9.46
CA LEU A 174 -3.04 2.38 -9.41
C LEU A 174 -3.65 2.42 -10.81
N LEU A 175 -4.87 1.91 -10.92
CA LEU A 175 -5.70 2.11 -12.11
C LEU A 175 -6.51 3.38 -11.93
N LEU A 176 -6.22 4.40 -12.75
CA LEU A 176 -6.89 5.68 -12.70
C LEU A 176 -8.20 5.62 -13.52
N PRO A 177 -9.32 6.11 -12.97
CA PRO A 177 -10.54 6.28 -13.76
C PRO A 177 -10.31 7.34 -14.85
N VAL A 178 -10.77 7.04 -16.06
CA VAL A 178 -10.65 7.95 -17.20
C VAL A 178 -12.04 8.52 -17.53
N THR A 179 -12.13 9.85 -17.64
CA THR A 179 -13.32 10.57 -18.08
C THR A 179 -13.01 11.26 -19.39
N GLY A 180 -13.69 10.86 -20.46
CA GLY A 180 -13.33 11.32 -21.80
C GLY A 180 -11.93 10.89 -22.21
N ASN A 181 -11.01 11.84 -22.31
CA ASN A 181 -9.61 11.62 -22.69
C ASN A 181 -8.62 11.89 -21.53
N THR A 182 -9.13 12.21 -20.35
CA THR A 182 -8.33 12.64 -19.19
C THR A 182 -8.45 11.67 -18.02
N ALA A 183 -7.42 11.66 -17.17
CA ALA A 183 -7.46 11.03 -15.86
C ALA A 183 -6.78 11.95 -14.84
N ASP A 184 -7.25 11.90 -13.60
CA ASP A 184 -6.66 12.61 -12.47
C ASP A 184 -5.83 11.65 -11.63
N PHE A 185 -4.59 12.04 -11.38
CA PHE A 185 -3.71 11.41 -10.40
C PHE A 185 -3.54 12.35 -9.21
N THR A 186 -3.72 11.82 -8.00
CA THR A 186 -3.49 12.57 -6.76
C THR A 186 -2.43 11.87 -5.92
N TYR A 187 -1.35 12.59 -5.60
CA TYR A 187 -0.42 12.17 -4.56
C TYR A 187 -0.82 12.84 -3.24
N ILE A 188 -1.18 12.01 -2.26
CA ILE A 188 -1.72 12.46 -0.98
C ILE A 188 -0.55 12.84 -0.06
N LEU A 189 -0.29 14.12 0.05
CA LEU A 189 0.75 14.73 0.89
C LEU A 189 0.24 15.11 2.27
N CYS A 190 -1.01 15.60 2.36
CA CYS A 190 -1.55 16.20 3.59
C CYS A 190 -1.49 15.27 4.81
N THR A 191 -1.48 13.94 4.61
CA THR A 191 -1.29 12.97 5.69
C THR A 191 0.08 13.06 6.35
N GLY A 192 1.08 13.62 5.66
CA GLY A 192 2.40 13.91 6.20
C GLY A 192 2.43 15.05 7.23
N ALA A 193 1.35 15.83 7.37
CA ALA A 193 1.25 16.87 8.40
C ALA A 193 1.26 16.34 9.84
N GLY A 194 0.98 15.04 10.02
CA GLY A 194 1.00 14.38 11.32
C GLY A 194 2.38 14.06 11.88
N TRP A 195 3.46 14.18 11.10
CA TRP A 195 4.81 13.94 11.60
C TRP A 195 5.17 14.95 12.69
N ARG A 196 5.95 14.51 13.67
CA ARG A 196 6.35 15.35 14.81
C ARG A 196 7.07 16.64 14.41
N ARG A 197 7.85 16.58 13.33
CA ARG A 197 8.59 17.70 12.77
C ARG A 197 8.21 17.88 11.31
N PRO A 198 8.49 19.03 10.74
CA PRO A 198 8.44 19.18 9.29
C PRO A 198 9.21 18.05 8.59
N ILE A 199 8.76 17.64 7.42
CA ILE A 199 9.49 16.71 6.57
C ILE A 199 10.79 17.38 6.14
N GLY A 200 11.95 16.75 6.45
CA GLY A 200 13.25 17.37 6.21
C GLY A 200 13.50 17.63 4.72
N ARG A 201 13.25 16.63 3.88
CA ARG A 201 13.30 16.76 2.41
C ARG A 201 12.29 15.83 1.76
N GLU A 202 11.63 16.30 0.72
CA GLU A 202 10.84 15.43 -0.15
C GLU A 202 11.06 15.79 -1.62
N THR A 203 11.31 14.78 -2.43
CA THR A 203 11.33 14.88 -3.89
C THR A 203 10.14 14.08 -4.44
N VAL A 204 9.28 14.74 -5.19
CA VAL A 204 8.18 14.08 -5.92
C VAL A 204 8.43 14.28 -7.41
N ARG A 205 8.53 13.18 -8.14
CA ARG A 205 8.66 13.17 -9.60
C ARG A 205 7.49 12.45 -10.22
N VAL A 206 6.81 13.11 -11.16
CA VAL A 206 5.72 12.52 -11.94
C VAL A 206 6.10 12.57 -13.41
N ARG A 207 6.12 11.41 -14.07
CA ARG A 207 6.46 11.27 -15.50
C ARG A 207 5.32 10.65 -16.28
N ALA A 208 4.99 11.25 -17.43
CA ALA A 208 4.06 10.71 -18.38
C ALA A 208 4.81 10.02 -19.54
N GLU A 209 4.56 8.72 -19.71
CA GLU A 209 5.14 7.94 -20.81
C GLU A 209 4.57 8.34 -22.17
N SER A 210 5.13 7.73 -23.24
CA SER A 210 4.66 7.96 -24.61
C SER A 210 3.16 7.74 -24.74
N GLY A 211 2.50 8.64 -25.46
CA GLY A 211 1.05 8.63 -25.66
C GLY A 211 0.25 9.28 -24.53
N LEU A 212 0.91 9.88 -23.54
CA LEU A 212 0.30 10.67 -22.47
C LEU A 212 0.98 12.03 -22.35
N GLN A 213 0.23 13.07 -21.92
CA GLN A 213 0.74 14.41 -21.62
C GLN A 213 0.16 14.90 -20.31
N ILE A 214 0.93 15.66 -19.56
CA ILE A 214 0.47 16.36 -18.37
C ILE A 214 -0.26 17.62 -18.85
N ALA A 215 -1.58 17.66 -18.62
CA ALA A 215 -2.43 18.75 -19.07
C ALA A 215 -2.46 19.90 -18.06
N SER A 216 -2.55 19.55 -16.77
CA SER A 216 -2.58 20.56 -15.71
C SER A 216 -2.04 19.99 -14.39
N VAL A 217 -1.66 20.90 -13.50
CA VAL A 217 -1.23 20.57 -12.14
C VAL A 217 -1.84 21.54 -11.14
N ARG A 218 -2.29 21.01 -10.01
CA ARG A 218 -2.76 21.77 -8.84
C ARG A 218 -2.08 21.22 -7.60
N SER A 219 -1.35 22.05 -6.91
CA SER A 219 -0.59 21.70 -5.71
C SER A 219 -0.55 22.85 -4.71
N GLY A 220 -1.61 23.65 -4.68
CA GLY A 220 -1.76 24.77 -3.76
C GLY A 220 -0.59 25.75 -3.83
N ASN A 221 0.06 25.96 -2.68
CA ASN A 221 1.18 26.89 -2.55
C ASN A 221 2.53 26.29 -2.92
N ILE A 222 2.61 24.95 -3.15
CA ILE A 222 3.85 24.29 -3.56
C ILE A 222 3.92 24.25 -5.09
N ARG A 223 5.01 24.78 -5.65
CA ARG A 223 5.21 24.80 -7.11
C ARG A 223 6.24 23.76 -7.51
N PRO A 224 6.08 23.10 -8.67
CA PRO A 224 7.13 22.23 -9.18
C PRO A 224 8.40 23.04 -9.46
N ALA A 225 9.55 22.49 -9.11
CA ALA A 225 10.87 23.03 -9.42
C ALA A 225 11.20 22.88 -10.91
N ALA A 226 10.66 21.83 -11.55
CA ALA A 226 10.72 21.64 -12.99
C ALA A 226 9.35 21.16 -13.50
N GLN A 227 8.95 21.69 -14.66
CA GLN A 227 7.68 21.35 -15.31
C GLN A 227 7.83 21.33 -16.81
N THR A 228 7.41 20.20 -17.41
CA THR A 228 7.23 20.02 -18.86
C THR A 228 5.90 19.30 -19.10
N GLU A 229 5.54 19.10 -20.34
CA GLU A 229 4.35 18.27 -20.71
C GLU A 229 4.51 16.78 -20.38
N LYS A 230 5.72 16.33 -20.05
CA LYS A 230 6.04 14.93 -19.74
C LYS A 230 6.53 14.68 -18.33
N GLU A 231 6.98 15.71 -17.63
CA GLU A 231 7.59 15.56 -16.30
C GLU A 231 7.30 16.76 -15.41
N LEU A 232 7.01 16.45 -14.14
CA LEU A 232 6.92 17.40 -13.05
C LEU A 232 7.86 16.93 -11.94
N VAL A 233 8.58 17.89 -11.33
CA VAL A 233 9.46 17.60 -10.18
C VAL A 233 9.21 18.64 -9.09
N TRP A 234 8.94 18.19 -7.88
CA TRP A 234 8.92 19.01 -6.68
C TRP A 234 10.13 18.67 -5.81
N GLU A 235 10.76 19.69 -5.27
CA GLU A 235 11.84 19.60 -4.29
C GLU A 235 11.44 20.42 -3.08
N LEU A 236 11.04 19.77 -2.00
CA LEU A 236 10.52 20.39 -0.79
C LEU A 236 11.50 20.19 0.35
N LYS A 237 11.67 21.22 1.19
CA LYS A 237 12.58 21.18 2.36
C LYS A 237 11.90 21.78 3.57
N ASP A 238 12.11 21.15 4.72
CA ASP A 238 11.62 21.60 6.03
C ASP A 238 10.16 22.07 5.99
N PHE A 239 9.28 21.25 5.39
CA PHE A 239 7.93 21.64 5.10
C PHE A 239 6.88 20.79 5.83
N VAL A 240 5.74 21.41 6.11
CA VAL A 240 4.55 20.75 6.61
C VAL A 240 3.52 20.72 5.49
N PRO A 241 3.15 19.53 4.98
CA PRO A 241 2.17 19.43 3.92
C PRO A 241 0.80 19.98 4.36
N LYS A 242 0.17 20.80 3.53
CA LYS A 242 -1.19 21.32 3.77
C LYS A 242 -2.16 20.93 2.67
N GLU A 243 -1.64 20.57 1.53
CA GLU A 243 -2.40 20.27 0.32
C GLU A 243 -1.77 19.09 -0.41
N ASP A 244 -2.56 18.44 -1.22
CA ASP A 244 -2.12 17.31 -2.07
C ASP A 244 -1.66 17.79 -3.44
N ILE A 245 -0.91 16.93 -4.14
CA ILE A 245 -0.52 17.17 -5.53
C ILE A 245 -1.51 16.48 -6.45
N HIS A 246 -2.21 17.26 -7.26
CA HIS A 246 -3.14 16.80 -8.29
C HIS A 246 -2.55 17.01 -9.67
N VAL A 247 -2.49 15.98 -10.47
CA VAL A 247 -1.99 16.00 -11.86
C VAL A 247 -3.06 15.47 -12.78
N GLU A 248 -3.53 16.32 -13.70
CA GLU A 248 -4.39 15.88 -14.78
C GLU A 248 -3.52 15.43 -15.95
N VAL A 249 -3.79 14.25 -16.46
CA VAL A 249 -3.07 13.67 -17.59
C VAL A 249 -4.03 13.39 -18.73
N THR A 250 -3.63 13.74 -19.96
CA THR A 250 -4.39 13.48 -21.19
C THR A 250 -3.66 12.46 -22.06
N ARG A 251 -4.41 11.79 -22.90
CA ARG A 251 -3.84 10.96 -23.96
C ARG A 251 -3.40 11.82 -25.13
N ASP A 252 -2.20 11.55 -25.65
CA ASP A 252 -1.76 12.10 -26.94
C ASP A 252 -2.68 11.50 -28.01
N GLY A 253 -3.35 12.34 -28.76
CA GLY A 253 -4.22 11.94 -29.85
C GLY A 253 -5.43 12.86 -29.88
N LYS A 254 -5.68 13.44 -31.05
CA LYS A 254 -6.89 14.24 -31.30
C LYS A 254 -8.14 13.49 -30.82
N PRO A 255 -9.13 14.25 -30.29
CA PRO A 255 -10.43 13.67 -29.93
C PRO A 255 -11.04 12.92 -31.09
#